data_508ca0726f96979f217df600ae97a3df
#
_entry.id   508ca0726f96979f217df600ae97a3df
#
_cell.length_a   1.000
_cell.length_b   1.000
_cell.length_c   1.000
_cell.angle_alpha   90.00
_cell.angle_beta   90.00
_cell.angle_gamma   90.00
#
_symmetry.space_group_name_H-M   'P 1'
#
loop_
_entity.id
_entity.type
_entity.pdbx_description
1 polymer ?
#
loop_
_entity_poly.entity_id
_entity_poly.type
_entity_poly.pdbx_seq_one_letter_code
_entity_poly.pdbx_strand_id
1 'polypeptide(L)'
;AEHYPMPAFCFTPDAEFPVCNGEKGGFNGEIVSPKLDGIITAFEGGVAHNAVPDRASCTVQVAAGALVQTEGVTFEAGEGGSTIIRGWGKSGHAAMPEGTVNAISLIVDCLLKSGVCTPQEDAYLQVLHTLHASTDGSALGIAADDGLFDPLTIIGGTIEMKDGVIRQSFDCRYPTNTDPEKMTAIMTQVCGDAAHLEDLSSRVPFYIAADSPAIQTLITTYNDVTGEGKTPFTMGGGTYARHFPYAVSFGPEHTDLPLPEFAGPMHGANEGANFDKLIEALKIYILALLRLQEIEL
;
A
#
# COMPACT_ATOMS: atom_id res chain seq x y z
N ALA A 1 27.40 -9.01 -0.60
CA ALA A 1 28.19 -7.80 -0.93
C ALA A 1 29.64 -7.90 -0.43
N GLU A 2 29.92 -8.67 0.62
CA GLU A 2 31.29 -8.76 1.19
C GLU A 2 32.32 -9.47 0.29
N HIS A 3 31.89 -10.24 -0.69
CA HIS A 3 32.77 -11.10 -1.50
C HIS A 3 32.86 -10.73 -2.99
N TYR A 4 32.03 -9.84 -3.47
CA TYR A 4 32.01 -9.42 -4.89
C TYR A 4 31.92 -7.91 -5.03
N PRO A 5 32.61 -7.32 -6.02
CA PRO A 5 32.45 -5.90 -6.31
C PRO A 5 31.00 -5.61 -6.72
N MET A 6 30.51 -4.45 -6.30
CA MET A 6 29.20 -3.97 -6.76
C MET A 6 29.21 -3.75 -8.27
N PRO A 7 28.20 -4.18 -9.01
CA PRO A 7 28.12 -3.88 -10.43
C PRO A 7 27.95 -2.37 -10.66
N ALA A 8 28.49 -1.89 -11.80
CA ALA A 8 28.31 -0.49 -12.20
C ALA A 8 26.85 -0.16 -12.46
N PHE A 9 26.11 -1.12 -13.01
CA PHE A 9 24.64 -1.06 -13.19
C PHE A 9 24.09 -2.47 -13.16
N CYS A 10 22.85 -2.62 -12.72
CA CYS A 10 22.12 -3.87 -12.85
C CYS A 10 20.61 -3.63 -13.08
N PHE A 11 19.93 -4.63 -13.58
CA PHE A 11 18.48 -4.65 -13.59
C PHE A 11 17.95 -5.97 -13.02
N THR A 12 16.74 -5.94 -12.47
CA THR A 12 16.04 -7.14 -12.00
C THR A 12 14.83 -7.44 -12.87
N PRO A 13 14.64 -8.70 -13.31
CA PRO A 13 13.43 -9.14 -14.00
C PRO A 13 12.31 -9.49 -13.00
N ASP A 14 11.86 -8.52 -12.22
CA ASP A 14 10.93 -8.68 -11.10
C ASP A 14 9.85 -7.57 -11.09
N ALA A 15 9.43 -7.13 -12.26
CA ALA A 15 8.40 -6.14 -12.48
C ALA A 15 7.81 -6.27 -13.89
N GLU A 16 7.05 -5.28 -14.29
CA GLU A 16 6.54 -5.18 -15.66
C GLU A 16 7.51 -4.47 -16.63
N PHE A 17 7.31 -4.71 -17.93
CA PHE A 17 7.94 -3.93 -18.97
C PHE A 17 7.23 -2.57 -19.17
N PRO A 18 7.95 -1.51 -19.67
CA PRO A 18 9.32 -1.57 -20.22
C PRO A 18 10.43 -1.43 -19.17
N VAL A 19 10.57 -0.30 -18.51
CA VAL A 19 11.62 -0.02 -17.52
C VAL A 19 11.00 0.73 -16.37
N CYS A 20 11.02 0.13 -15.18
CA CYS A 20 10.70 0.84 -13.96
C CYS A 20 11.98 1.52 -13.42
N ASN A 21 12.09 2.83 -13.62
CA ASN A 21 13.26 3.61 -13.26
C ASN A 21 13.16 4.30 -11.89
N GLY A 22 12.09 4.02 -11.14
CA GLY A 22 11.93 4.53 -9.78
C GLY A 22 10.87 3.77 -9.00
N GLU A 23 11.09 3.64 -7.69
CA GLU A 23 10.17 3.00 -6.76
C GLU A 23 9.89 3.94 -5.59
N LYS A 24 8.60 4.10 -5.21
CA LYS A 24 8.22 4.88 -4.03
C LYS A 24 8.88 4.36 -2.76
N GLY A 25 9.06 5.23 -1.81
CA GLY A 25 9.34 4.87 -0.43
C GLY A 25 8.17 4.13 0.21
N GLY A 26 8.44 3.41 1.27
CA GLY A 26 7.41 2.82 2.12
C GLY A 26 7.56 3.36 3.55
N PHE A 27 6.44 3.66 4.19
CA PHE A 27 6.38 4.04 5.60
C PHE A 27 5.19 3.33 6.23
N ASN A 28 5.45 2.43 7.15
CA ASN A 28 4.48 1.54 7.74
C ASN A 28 4.59 1.60 9.26
N GLY A 29 3.50 1.29 9.95
CA GLY A 29 3.47 1.23 11.40
C GLY A 29 2.06 0.97 11.90
N GLU A 30 1.86 1.21 13.19
CA GLU A 30 0.58 1.07 13.86
C GLU A 30 0.19 2.34 14.60
N ILE A 31 -1.10 2.67 14.58
CA ILE A 31 -1.75 3.66 15.44
C ILE A 31 -2.40 2.91 16.59
N VAL A 32 -1.86 3.09 17.78
CA VAL A 32 -2.21 2.30 18.96
C VAL A 32 -2.99 3.15 19.96
N SER A 33 -4.13 2.64 20.41
CA SER A 33 -4.94 3.31 21.43
C SER A 33 -4.31 3.17 22.83
N PRO A 34 -4.62 4.06 23.78
CA PRO A 34 -4.50 3.72 25.18
C PRO A 34 -5.41 2.52 25.51
N LYS A 35 -5.25 1.95 26.70
CA LYS A 35 -6.18 0.90 27.14
C LYS A 35 -7.59 1.48 27.30
N LEU A 36 -8.53 0.92 26.55
CA LEU A 36 -9.95 1.29 26.56
C LEU A 36 -10.73 0.31 27.43
N ASP A 37 -11.65 0.82 28.22
CA ASP A 37 -12.58 0.05 29.08
C ASP A 37 -14.04 0.48 28.85
N GLY A 38 -14.36 0.94 27.64
CA GLY A 38 -15.66 1.40 27.21
C GLY A 38 -16.58 0.30 26.69
N ILE A 39 -17.34 0.63 25.64
CA ILE A 39 -18.32 -0.29 25.06
C ILE A 39 -17.72 -1.22 24.00
N ILE A 40 -16.58 -0.87 23.40
CA ILE A 40 -15.91 -1.70 22.40
C ILE A 40 -15.20 -2.85 23.11
N THR A 41 -15.56 -4.09 22.79
CA THR A 41 -15.00 -5.29 23.44
C THR A 41 -14.19 -6.17 22.50
N ALA A 42 -14.37 -6.00 21.19
CA ALA A 42 -13.56 -6.61 20.17
C ALA A 42 -13.57 -5.73 18.91
N PHE A 43 -12.45 -5.67 18.20
CA PHE A 43 -12.36 -5.05 16.89
C PHE A 43 -11.32 -5.83 16.09
N GLU A 44 -11.72 -6.31 14.92
CA GLU A 44 -10.87 -7.09 14.04
C GLU A 44 -11.18 -6.80 12.56
N GLY A 45 -10.18 -6.82 11.70
CA GLY A 45 -10.37 -6.61 10.28
C GLY A 45 -9.06 -6.60 9.50
N GLY A 46 -9.17 -6.90 8.21
CA GLY A 46 -8.03 -6.97 7.31
C GLY A 46 -7.22 -8.27 7.45
N VAL A 47 -6.51 -8.63 6.38
CA VAL A 47 -5.69 -9.86 6.30
C VAL A 47 -4.21 -9.54 6.02
N ALA A 48 -3.92 -8.32 5.54
CA ALA A 48 -2.56 -7.87 5.23
C ALA A 48 -2.44 -6.35 5.41
N HIS A 49 -1.29 -5.89 5.86
CA HIS A 49 -1.03 -4.46 6.12
C HIS A 49 -1.09 -3.61 4.84
N ASN A 50 -0.73 -4.20 3.69
CA ASN A 50 -0.68 -3.52 2.39
C ASN A 50 -1.92 -3.75 1.51
N ALA A 51 -3.03 -4.15 2.09
CA ALA A 51 -4.30 -4.32 1.40
C ALA A 51 -5.43 -3.58 2.12
N VAL A 52 -6.28 -2.90 1.36
CA VAL A 52 -7.51 -2.30 1.88
C VAL A 52 -8.46 -3.41 2.30
N PRO A 53 -8.92 -3.49 3.56
CA PRO A 53 -9.79 -4.56 4.03
C PRO A 53 -11.21 -4.43 3.45
N ASP A 54 -11.72 -5.53 2.89
CA ASP A 54 -13.12 -5.65 2.44
C ASP A 54 -14.05 -6.15 3.55
N ARG A 55 -13.50 -6.61 4.67
CA ARG A 55 -14.26 -7.09 5.83
C ARG A 55 -13.61 -6.66 7.13
N ALA A 56 -14.49 -6.27 8.06
CA ALA A 56 -14.12 -6.01 9.45
C ALA A 56 -15.31 -6.32 10.37
N SER A 57 -15.03 -6.55 11.65
CA SER A 57 -16.06 -6.69 12.67
C SER A 57 -15.68 -5.98 13.98
N CYS A 58 -16.68 -5.41 14.64
CA CYS A 58 -16.54 -4.78 15.95
C CYS A 58 -17.68 -5.21 16.86
N THR A 59 -17.37 -5.66 18.06
CA THR A 59 -18.37 -6.00 19.08
C THR A 59 -18.48 -4.89 20.10
N VAL A 60 -19.71 -4.43 20.32
CA VAL A 60 -20.01 -3.33 21.26
C VAL A 60 -21.07 -3.74 22.27
N GLN A 61 -20.93 -3.29 23.52
CA GLN A 61 -21.83 -3.59 24.65
C GLN A 61 -23.06 -2.67 24.68
N VAL A 62 -23.73 -2.53 23.51
CA VAL A 62 -24.99 -1.82 23.35
C VAL A 62 -25.91 -2.59 22.42
N ALA A 63 -27.22 -2.42 22.60
CA ALA A 63 -28.22 -3.01 21.68
C ALA A 63 -28.18 -2.34 20.31
N ALA A 64 -28.49 -3.10 19.24
CA ALA A 64 -28.48 -2.61 17.86
C ALA A 64 -29.36 -1.37 17.63
N GLY A 65 -30.44 -1.20 18.40
CA GLY A 65 -31.31 -0.03 18.32
C GLY A 65 -30.67 1.29 18.80
N ALA A 66 -29.54 1.23 19.46
CA ALA A 66 -28.74 2.41 19.83
C ALA A 66 -27.76 2.85 18.73
N LEU A 67 -27.57 2.03 17.69
CA LEU A 67 -26.65 2.29 16.60
C LEU A 67 -27.36 2.92 15.40
N VAL A 68 -26.67 3.82 14.72
CA VAL A 68 -27.13 4.42 13.47
C VAL A 68 -26.78 3.51 12.30
N GLN A 69 -27.78 3.10 11.52
CA GLN A 69 -27.54 2.33 10.30
C GLN A 69 -26.81 3.20 9.28
N THR A 70 -25.63 2.73 8.82
CA THR A 70 -24.85 3.35 7.76
C THR A 70 -24.69 2.41 6.58
N GLU A 71 -24.34 2.94 5.39
CA GLU A 71 -24.08 2.14 4.20
C GLU A 71 -22.89 1.19 4.45
N GLY A 72 -22.96 -0.01 3.90
CA GLY A 72 -21.91 -1.03 4.01
C GLY A 72 -21.74 -1.64 5.40
N VAL A 73 -22.67 -1.36 6.33
CA VAL A 73 -22.66 -1.92 7.70
C VAL A 73 -23.90 -2.77 7.96
N THR A 74 -23.71 -3.89 8.66
CA THR A 74 -24.80 -4.75 9.17
C THR A 74 -24.61 -5.04 10.64
N PHE A 75 -25.73 -5.28 11.36
CA PHE A 75 -25.74 -5.58 12.78
C PHE A 75 -26.22 -7.01 13.03
N GLU A 76 -25.52 -7.72 13.91
CA GLU A 76 -25.87 -9.05 14.39
C GLU A 76 -25.98 -9.00 15.92
N ALA A 77 -26.91 -9.77 16.48
CA ALA A 77 -27.02 -9.91 17.94
C ALA A 77 -25.80 -10.69 18.47
N GLY A 78 -25.10 -10.11 19.42
CA GLY A 78 -24.04 -10.77 20.16
C GLY A 78 -24.54 -11.33 21.51
N GLU A 79 -23.61 -11.90 22.28
CA GLU A 79 -23.89 -12.43 23.62
C GLU A 79 -24.12 -11.29 24.63
N GLY A 80 -24.93 -11.56 25.67
CA GLY A 80 -25.13 -10.61 26.78
C GLY A 80 -25.77 -9.28 26.40
N GLY A 81 -26.48 -9.20 25.25
CA GLY A 81 -27.11 -7.98 24.77
C GLY A 81 -26.17 -7.06 23.99
N SER A 82 -24.98 -7.54 23.63
CA SER A 82 -24.04 -6.84 22.75
C SER A 82 -24.52 -6.86 21.29
N THR A 83 -23.89 -6.04 20.46
CA THR A 83 -24.09 -6.02 19.00
C THR A 83 -22.74 -6.24 18.31
N ILE A 84 -22.74 -7.12 17.31
CA ILE A 84 -21.62 -7.29 16.37
C ILE A 84 -21.91 -6.43 15.15
N ILE A 85 -21.07 -5.45 14.91
CA ILE A 85 -21.10 -4.56 13.73
C ILE A 85 -20.17 -5.18 12.68
N ARG A 86 -20.69 -5.45 11.48
CA ARG A 86 -19.88 -5.93 10.37
C ARG A 86 -19.79 -4.87 9.29
N GLY A 87 -18.56 -4.56 8.86
CA GLY A 87 -18.27 -3.70 7.73
C GLY A 87 -18.02 -4.53 6.46
N TRP A 88 -18.59 -4.10 5.35
CA TRP A 88 -18.50 -4.73 4.02
C TRP A 88 -17.96 -3.71 3.03
N GLY A 89 -16.70 -3.83 2.72
CA GLY A 89 -15.96 -2.93 1.86
C GLY A 89 -15.62 -3.54 0.48
N LYS A 90 -14.60 -2.96 -0.15
CA LYS A 90 -14.04 -3.42 -1.42
C LYS A 90 -12.52 -3.35 -1.36
N SER A 91 -11.87 -4.51 -1.43
CA SER A 91 -10.42 -4.62 -1.33
C SER A 91 -9.67 -4.03 -2.53
N GLY A 92 -8.41 -3.70 -2.29
CA GLY A 92 -7.42 -3.30 -3.28
C GLY A 92 -6.04 -3.13 -2.66
N HIS A 93 -5.03 -2.96 -3.50
CA HIS A 93 -3.65 -2.82 -3.04
C HIS A 93 -3.38 -1.41 -2.50
N ALA A 94 -2.56 -1.28 -1.43
CA ALA A 94 -2.23 0.00 -0.80
C ALA A 94 -1.58 1.04 -1.73
N ALA A 95 -0.85 0.59 -2.76
CA ALA A 95 -0.24 1.48 -3.74
C ALA A 95 -1.24 2.04 -4.78
N MET A 96 -2.41 1.40 -4.93
CA MET A 96 -3.47 1.78 -5.88
C MET A 96 -4.84 1.65 -5.18
N PRO A 97 -5.14 2.51 -4.20
CA PRO A 97 -6.36 2.39 -3.39
C PRO A 97 -7.61 2.97 -4.05
N GLU A 98 -7.52 3.51 -5.27
CA GLU A 98 -8.64 4.14 -5.95
C GLU A 98 -9.80 3.17 -6.17
N GLY A 99 -11.02 3.62 -5.89
CA GLY A 99 -12.24 2.83 -6.03
C GLY A 99 -12.37 1.68 -5.04
N THR A 100 -11.53 1.62 -4.00
CA THR A 100 -11.69 0.71 -2.85
C THR A 100 -12.62 1.31 -1.80
N VAL A 101 -13.08 0.47 -0.87
CA VAL A 101 -13.87 0.88 0.30
C VAL A 101 -13.33 0.11 1.51
N ASN A 102 -12.80 0.82 2.48
CA ASN A 102 -12.22 0.21 3.67
C ASN A 102 -13.32 -0.19 4.68
N ALA A 103 -13.45 -1.48 4.95
CA ALA A 103 -14.48 -1.99 5.87
C ALA A 103 -14.32 -1.50 7.31
N ILE A 104 -13.07 -1.20 7.74
CA ILE A 104 -12.80 -0.66 9.08
C ILE A 104 -13.36 0.76 9.16
N SER A 105 -13.16 1.59 8.13
CA SER A 105 -13.67 2.96 8.12
C SER A 105 -15.19 3.02 8.21
N LEU A 106 -15.91 2.06 7.59
CA LEU A 106 -17.37 1.99 7.66
C LEU A 106 -17.85 1.76 9.09
N ILE A 107 -17.15 0.91 9.86
CA ILE A 107 -17.46 0.66 11.28
C ILE A 107 -17.12 1.88 12.14
N VAL A 108 -15.95 2.50 11.92
CA VAL A 108 -15.54 3.74 12.62
C VAL A 108 -16.60 4.83 12.42
N ASP A 109 -17.03 5.06 11.19
CA ASP A 109 -18.05 6.05 10.85
C ASP A 109 -19.41 5.74 11.49
N CYS A 110 -19.80 4.45 11.52
CA CYS A 110 -21.03 4.01 12.20
C CYS A 110 -20.99 4.31 13.70
N LEU A 111 -19.89 4.00 14.37
CA LEU A 111 -19.72 4.24 15.80
C LEU A 111 -19.74 5.73 16.14
N LEU A 112 -18.97 6.54 15.41
CA LEU A 112 -18.94 8.00 15.59
C LEU A 112 -20.30 8.64 15.36
N LYS A 113 -21.04 8.24 14.32
CA LYS A 113 -22.41 8.73 14.04
C LYS A 113 -23.40 8.28 15.10
N SER A 114 -23.19 7.12 15.71
CA SER A 114 -24.08 6.61 16.76
C SER A 114 -23.92 7.34 18.10
N GLY A 115 -22.73 7.91 18.38
CA GLY A 115 -22.46 8.67 19.59
C GLY A 115 -22.62 7.83 20.89
N VAL A 116 -22.35 6.54 20.83
CA VAL A 116 -22.52 5.60 21.93
C VAL A 116 -21.23 5.29 22.70
N CYS A 117 -20.10 5.64 22.11
CA CYS A 117 -18.78 5.36 22.65
C CYS A 117 -18.44 6.29 23.82
N THR A 118 -17.50 5.87 24.68
CA THR A 118 -16.94 6.75 25.71
C THR A 118 -16.11 7.86 25.06
N PRO A 119 -15.86 8.99 25.76
CA PRO A 119 -15.02 10.05 25.23
C PRO A 119 -13.62 9.59 24.81
N GLN A 120 -13.06 8.58 25.47
CA GLN A 120 -11.75 8.04 25.15
C GLN A 120 -11.79 7.17 23.87
N GLU A 121 -12.83 6.36 23.72
CA GLU A 121 -13.07 5.60 22.48
C GLU A 121 -13.33 6.54 21.31
N ASP A 122 -14.21 7.54 21.49
CA ASP A 122 -14.49 8.56 20.46
C ASP A 122 -13.22 9.28 20.01
N ALA A 123 -12.36 9.68 20.93
CA ALA A 123 -11.10 10.35 20.59
C ALA A 123 -10.20 9.47 19.73
N TYR A 124 -10.07 8.18 20.05
CA TYR A 124 -9.31 7.24 19.24
C TYR A 124 -9.96 6.98 17.86
N LEU A 125 -11.28 6.80 17.84
CA LEU A 125 -12.03 6.61 16.60
C LEU A 125 -11.94 7.84 15.68
N GLN A 126 -11.82 9.06 16.20
CA GLN A 126 -11.57 10.28 15.41
C GLN A 126 -10.18 10.24 14.73
N VAL A 127 -9.16 9.71 15.39
CA VAL A 127 -7.85 9.51 14.78
C VAL A 127 -7.95 8.51 13.62
N LEU A 128 -8.64 7.38 13.82
CA LEU A 128 -8.89 6.41 12.76
C LEU A 128 -9.72 6.99 11.62
N HIS A 129 -10.76 7.76 11.93
CA HIS A 129 -11.54 8.47 10.90
C HIS A 129 -10.66 9.37 10.04
N THR A 130 -9.73 10.11 10.66
CA THR A 130 -8.78 10.97 9.93
C THR A 130 -7.85 10.14 9.04
N LEU A 131 -7.34 8.99 9.52
CA LEU A 131 -6.55 8.07 8.71
C LEU A 131 -7.30 7.62 7.45
N HIS A 132 -8.57 7.28 7.60
CA HIS A 132 -9.39 6.71 6.53
C HIS A 132 -10.10 7.74 5.63
N ALA A 133 -10.10 9.02 5.99
CA ALA A 133 -10.84 10.06 5.28
C ALA A 133 -10.27 10.37 3.89
N SER A 134 -9.01 10.08 3.65
CA SER A 134 -8.40 10.20 2.32
C SER A 134 -7.29 9.16 2.14
N THR A 135 -7.11 8.70 0.91
CA THR A 135 -6.04 7.74 0.56
C THR A 135 -4.78 8.42 0.02
N ASP A 136 -4.79 9.73 -0.18
CA ASP A 136 -3.66 10.56 -0.63
C ASP A 136 -2.91 11.25 0.53
N GLY A 137 -3.30 10.97 1.77
CA GLY A 137 -2.73 11.56 2.97
C GLY A 137 -3.14 13.00 3.26
N SER A 138 -4.03 13.61 2.46
CA SER A 138 -4.47 15.01 2.63
C SER A 138 -5.19 15.22 3.97
N ALA A 139 -6.03 14.27 4.41
CA ALA A 139 -6.73 14.36 5.67
C ALA A 139 -5.78 14.31 6.89
N LEU A 140 -4.67 13.61 6.78
CA LEU A 140 -3.62 13.57 7.79
C LEU A 140 -2.65 14.75 7.72
N GLY A 141 -2.64 15.50 6.60
CA GLY A 141 -1.68 16.59 6.35
C GLY A 141 -0.31 16.12 5.85
N ILE A 142 -0.20 14.89 5.33
CA ILE A 142 1.04 14.31 4.82
C ILE A 142 1.08 14.15 3.29
N ALA A 143 0.07 14.67 2.58
CA ALA A 143 0.03 14.61 1.12
C ALA A 143 1.33 15.11 0.47
N ALA A 144 1.81 14.39 -0.54
CA ALA A 144 3.03 14.71 -1.27
C ALA A 144 2.93 14.25 -2.72
N ASP A 145 3.46 15.08 -3.63
CA ASP A 145 3.52 14.83 -5.07
C ASP A 145 4.76 15.55 -5.62
N ASP A 146 5.67 14.82 -6.25
CA ASP A 146 6.91 15.36 -6.82
C ASP A 146 6.89 15.43 -8.35
N GLY A 147 5.81 14.98 -8.97
CA GLY A 147 5.68 14.92 -10.43
C GLY A 147 6.54 13.85 -11.11
N LEU A 148 7.27 13.03 -10.36
CA LEU A 148 8.05 11.89 -10.86
C LEU A 148 7.33 10.56 -10.61
N PHE A 149 6.60 10.51 -9.50
CA PHE A 149 5.75 9.41 -9.09
C PHE A 149 4.29 9.83 -9.07
N ASP A 150 3.38 8.86 -9.05
CA ASP A 150 2.01 9.15 -8.61
C ASP A 150 2.02 9.74 -7.19
N PRO A 151 1.02 10.53 -6.78
CA PRO A 151 0.94 11.10 -5.44
C PRO A 151 1.09 10.06 -4.32
N LEU A 152 1.47 10.51 -3.12
CA LEU A 152 1.50 9.68 -1.92
C LEU A 152 0.18 8.91 -1.77
N THR A 153 0.28 7.65 -1.35
CA THR A 153 -0.89 6.87 -0.93
C THR A 153 -0.73 6.37 0.51
N ILE A 154 -1.82 6.34 1.27
CA ILE A 154 -1.87 5.76 2.61
C ILE A 154 -3.19 5.05 2.83
N ILE A 155 -3.15 3.88 3.45
CA ILE A 155 -4.34 3.12 3.85
C ILE A 155 -4.19 2.57 5.26
N GLY A 156 -5.30 2.35 5.98
CA GLY A 156 -5.36 1.46 7.12
C GLY A 156 -5.57 0.02 6.65
N GLY A 157 -4.66 -0.89 7.01
CA GLY A 157 -4.64 -2.28 6.54
C GLY A 157 -5.36 -3.23 7.49
N THR A 158 -4.79 -3.51 8.65
CA THR A 158 -5.36 -4.43 9.65
C THR A 158 -5.72 -3.70 10.93
N ILE A 159 -6.76 -4.19 11.62
CA ILE A 159 -7.12 -3.73 12.96
C ILE A 159 -7.32 -4.93 13.88
N GLU A 160 -6.83 -4.83 15.12
CA GLU A 160 -7.04 -5.83 16.17
C GLU A 160 -7.19 -5.15 17.51
N MET A 161 -8.12 -5.65 18.33
CA MET A 161 -8.24 -5.27 19.76
C MET A 161 -7.81 -6.44 20.64
N LYS A 162 -6.82 -6.19 21.50
CA LYS A 162 -6.32 -7.17 22.46
C LYS A 162 -6.11 -6.50 23.83
N ASP A 163 -6.59 -7.16 24.90
CA ASP A 163 -6.47 -6.68 26.28
C ASP A 163 -6.94 -5.23 26.50
N GLY A 164 -7.92 -4.79 25.71
CA GLY A 164 -8.47 -3.44 25.74
C GLY A 164 -7.70 -2.41 24.91
N VAL A 165 -6.66 -2.80 24.19
CA VAL A 165 -5.88 -1.93 23.31
C VAL A 165 -6.21 -2.23 21.85
N ILE A 166 -6.54 -1.21 21.07
CA ILE A 166 -6.79 -1.32 19.64
C ILE A 166 -5.51 -0.91 18.88
N ARG A 167 -5.11 -1.72 17.92
CA ARG A 167 -3.99 -1.49 17.02
C ARG A 167 -4.49 -1.44 15.58
N GLN A 168 -4.28 -0.32 14.90
CA GLN A 168 -4.59 -0.12 13.50
C GLN A 168 -3.30 0.03 12.71
N SER A 169 -2.99 -0.92 11.83
CA SER A 169 -1.85 -0.78 10.94
C SER A 169 -2.11 0.26 9.84
N PHE A 170 -1.04 0.89 9.34
CA PHE A 170 -1.08 1.69 8.14
C PHE A 170 0.05 1.31 7.18
N ASP A 171 -0.21 1.43 5.87
CA ASP A 171 0.79 1.33 4.79
C ASP A 171 0.75 2.61 3.95
N CYS A 172 1.87 3.31 3.93
CA CYS A 172 2.06 4.54 3.18
C CYS A 172 3.14 4.36 2.11
N ARG A 173 2.86 4.81 0.88
CA ARG A 173 3.79 4.86 -0.25
C ARG A 173 4.03 6.32 -0.61
N TYR A 174 5.29 6.78 -0.56
CA TYR A 174 5.60 8.19 -0.67
C TYR A 174 6.67 8.49 -1.73
N PRO A 175 6.55 9.67 -2.41
CA PRO A 175 7.50 10.15 -3.40
C PRO A 175 8.75 10.75 -2.76
N THR A 176 9.65 11.35 -3.57
CA THR A 176 10.97 11.82 -3.12
C THR A 176 10.95 13.15 -2.34
N ASN A 177 9.87 13.91 -2.37
CA ASN A 177 9.77 15.25 -1.76
C ASN A 177 9.23 15.26 -0.31
N THR A 178 9.10 14.09 0.32
CA THR A 178 8.77 13.92 1.73
C THR A 178 9.64 12.83 2.36
N ASP A 179 9.56 12.67 3.67
CA ASP A 179 10.35 11.69 4.42
C ASP A 179 9.58 11.17 5.65
N PRO A 180 9.99 9.99 6.20
CA PRO A 180 9.35 9.39 7.36
C PRO A 180 9.37 10.24 8.63
N GLU A 181 10.42 11.05 8.86
CA GLU A 181 10.51 11.91 10.03
C GLU A 181 9.43 12.98 10.03
N LYS A 182 9.20 13.65 8.89
CA LYS A 182 8.12 14.64 8.72
C LYS A 182 6.75 14.00 8.90
N MET A 183 6.51 12.84 8.25
CA MET A 183 5.25 12.14 8.35
C MET A 183 4.97 11.68 9.78
N THR A 184 5.98 11.14 10.49
CA THR A 184 5.88 10.75 11.90
C THR A 184 5.50 11.95 12.77
N ALA A 185 6.17 13.10 12.59
CA ALA A 185 5.88 14.29 13.38
C ALA A 185 4.42 14.79 13.20
N ILE A 186 3.93 14.81 11.96
CA ILE A 186 2.57 15.21 11.64
C ILE A 186 1.56 14.20 12.18
N MET A 187 1.76 12.90 11.94
CA MET A 187 0.85 11.86 12.42
C MET A 187 0.82 11.80 13.95
N THR A 188 1.95 12.04 14.64
CA THR A 188 1.99 12.14 16.11
C THR A 188 1.13 13.31 16.61
N GLN A 189 1.13 14.45 15.90
CA GLN A 189 0.24 15.57 16.25
C GLN A 189 -1.25 15.23 16.04
N VAL A 190 -1.57 14.47 14.97
CA VAL A 190 -2.95 13.98 14.74
C VAL A 190 -3.38 13.02 15.85
N CYS A 191 -2.49 12.13 16.28
CA CYS A 191 -2.76 11.21 17.39
C CYS A 191 -3.02 11.95 18.72
N GLY A 192 -2.29 13.03 19.01
CA GLY A 192 -2.39 13.76 20.27
C GLY A 192 -2.28 12.84 21.50
N ASP A 193 -3.20 12.99 22.46
CA ASP A 193 -3.31 12.12 23.64
C ASP A 193 -4.20 10.88 23.39
N ALA A 194 -4.86 10.80 22.22
CA ALA A 194 -5.82 9.74 21.91
C ALA A 194 -5.15 8.45 21.38
N ALA A 195 -3.94 8.55 20.87
CA ALA A 195 -3.20 7.43 20.30
C ALA A 195 -1.70 7.71 20.27
N HIS A 196 -0.92 6.69 19.93
CA HIS A 196 0.52 6.86 19.62
C HIS A 196 0.91 5.93 18.47
N LEU A 197 2.07 6.21 17.88
CA LEU A 197 2.61 5.40 16.78
C LEU A 197 3.56 4.35 17.35
N GLU A 198 3.44 3.11 16.87
CA GLU A 198 4.34 1.99 17.19
C GLU A 198 4.80 1.25 15.93
N ASP A 199 5.82 0.42 16.08
CA ASP A 199 6.36 -0.51 15.08
C ASP A 199 6.66 0.17 13.73
N LEU A 200 7.17 1.41 13.78
CA LEU A 200 7.48 2.20 12.60
C LEU A 200 8.61 1.57 11.81
N SER A 201 8.39 1.38 10.53
CA SER A 201 9.39 0.93 9.57
C SER A 201 9.34 1.77 8.30
N SER A 202 10.48 1.98 7.69
CA SER A 202 10.55 2.78 6.46
C SER A 202 11.59 2.24 5.49
N ARG A 203 11.40 2.56 4.22
CA ARG A 203 12.36 2.37 3.14
C ARG A 203 12.30 3.60 2.24
N VAL A 204 13.46 4.12 1.88
CA VAL A 204 13.58 5.33 1.06
C VAL A 204 13.13 5.08 -0.38
N PRO A 205 12.53 6.07 -1.06
CA PRO A 205 12.29 6.01 -2.48
C PRO A 205 13.62 6.11 -3.24
N PHE A 206 13.64 5.60 -4.48
CA PHE A 206 14.73 5.89 -5.40
C PHE A 206 14.21 6.25 -6.78
N TYR A 207 14.95 7.05 -7.51
CA TYR A 207 14.65 7.43 -8.88
C TYR A 207 15.95 7.57 -9.67
N ILE A 208 15.98 6.97 -10.84
CA ILE A 208 17.07 7.12 -11.81
C ILE A 208 16.52 7.92 -12.99
N ALA A 209 17.25 8.98 -13.37
CA ALA A 209 16.81 9.85 -14.45
C ALA A 209 16.53 9.07 -15.74
N ALA A 210 15.38 9.30 -16.35
CA ALA A 210 14.94 8.57 -17.54
C ALA A 210 15.89 8.76 -18.73
N ASP A 211 16.62 9.88 -18.79
CA ASP A 211 17.59 10.20 -19.83
C ASP A 211 18.99 9.61 -19.60
N SER A 212 19.21 8.89 -18.50
CA SER A 212 20.50 8.25 -18.23
C SER A 212 20.84 7.19 -19.28
N PRO A 213 22.12 6.98 -19.61
CA PRO A 213 22.54 6.06 -20.68
C PRO A 213 22.00 4.64 -20.51
N ALA A 214 22.02 4.11 -19.29
CA ALA A 214 21.52 2.76 -19.02
C ALA A 214 20.01 2.65 -19.27
N ILE A 215 19.21 3.62 -18.79
CA ILE A 215 17.76 3.63 -18.97
C ILE A 215 17.42 3.76 -20.47
N GLN A 216 18.10 4.68 -21.19
CA GLN A 216 17.90 4.85 -22.63
C GLN A 216 18.28 3.59 -23.42
N THR A 217 19.31 2.87 -23.00
CA THR A 217 19.68 1.59 -23.62
C THR A 217 18.60 0.53 -23.42
N LEU A 218 18.07 0.40 -22.21
CA LEU A 218 17.02 -0.57 -21.90
C LEU A 218 15.72 -0.25 -22.66
N ILE A 219 15.23 1.00 -22.58
CA ILE A 219 13.97 1.38 -23.23
C ILE A 219 14.04 1.31 -24.75
N THR A 220 15.17 1.72 -25.35
CA THR A 220 15.39 1.59 -26.78
C THR A 220 15.41 0.11 -27.19
N THR A 221 16.07 -0.75 -26.40
CA THR A 221 16.10 -2.19 -26.69
C THR A 221 14.70 -2.81 -26.63
N TYR A 222 13.90 -2.46 -25.63
CA TYR A 222 12.52 -2.90 -25.53
C TYR A 222 11.71 -2.46 -26.77
N ASN A 223 11.76 -1.18 -27.10
CA ASN A 223 11.00 -0.62 -28.22
C ASN A 223 11.45 -1.18 -29.59
N ASP A 224 12.74 -1.47 -29.77
CA ASP A 224 13.26 -2.09 -31.00
C ASP A 224 12.72 -3.52 -31.20
N VAL A 225 12.53 -4.26 -30.11
CA VAL A 225 12.04 -5.65 -30.17
C VAL A 225 10.52 -5.71 -30.31
N THR A 226 9.80 -4.88 -29.57
CA THR A 226 8.34 -4.92 -29.48
C THR A 226 7.64 -4.00 -30.49
N GLY A 227 8.28 -2.90 -30.88
CA GLY A 227 7.66 -1.85 -31.71
C GLY A 227 6.64 -0.97 -30.99
N GLU A 228 6.54 -1.06 -29.63
CA GLU A 228 5.46 -0.42 -28.87
C GLU A 228 5.67 1.08 -28.60
N GLY A 229 6.90 1.59 -28.64
CA GLY A 229 7.18 3.01 -28.41
C GLY A 229 6.88 3.50 -26.99
N LYS A 230 7.01 2.61 -26.01
CA LYS A 230 6.78 2.94 -24.58
C LYS A 230 7.91 3.80 -24.00
N THR A 231 7.65 4.41 -22.84
CA THR A 231 8.59 5.21 -22.05
C THR A 231 8.84 4.55 -20.68
N PRO A 232 9.96 4.86 -20.00
CA PRO A 232 10.17 4.44 -18.61
C PRO A 232 9.02 4.89 -17.70
N PHE A 233 8.82 4.16 -16.62
CA PHE A 233 7.77 4.44 -15.64
C PHE A 233 8.29 4.30 -14.20
N THR A 234 7.53 4.81 -13.24
CA THR A 234 7.76 4.65 -11.81
C THR A 234 6.62 3.86 -11.15
N MET A 235 6.88 3.22 -10.02
CA MET A 235 5.85 2.42 -9.35
C MET A 235 5.81 2.62 -7.83
N GLY A 236 4.67 2.30 -7.23
CA GLY A 236 4.46 2.29 -5.78
C GLY A 236 4.97 1.03 -5.08
N GLY A 237 5.29 -0.03 -5.85
CA GLY A 237 5.84 -1.28 -5.36
C GLY A 237 7.33 -1.19 -5.02
N GLY A 238 7.95 -2.33 -4.82
CA GLY A 238 9.38 -2.43 -4.57
C GLY A 238 9.93 -3.77 -5.00
N THR A 239 11.11 -3.75 -5.62
CA THR A 239 11.81 -4.90 -6.16
C THR A 239 13.20 -5.05 -5.54
N TYR A 240 13.96 -6.04 -6.03
CA TYR A 240 15.36 -6.21 -5.67
C TYR A 240 16.27 -5.06 -6.15
N ALA A 241 15.83 -4.25 -7.12
CA ALA A 241 16.59 -3.10 -7.62
C ALA A 241 17.05 -2.16 -6.49
N ARG A 242 16.21 -1.92 -5.50
CA ARG A 242 16.50 -1.04 -4.35
C ARG A 242 17.68 -1.45 -3.47
N HIS A 243 18.17 -2.66 -3.60
CA HIS A 243 19.33 -3.15 -2.85
C HIS A 243 20.68 -2.78 -3.51
N PHE A 244 20.64 -2.15 -4.68
CA PHE A 244 21.82 -1.76 -5.44
C PHE A 244 21.83 -0.25 -5.67
N PRO A 245 22.99 0.40 -5.63
CA PRO A 245 23.10 1.86 -5.80
C PRO A 245 22.61 2.38 -7.15
N TYR A 246 22.78 1.58 -8.23
CA TYR A 246 22.38 1.94 -9.58
C TYR A 246 21.72 0.73 -10.25
N ALA A 247 20.42 0.61 -10.04
CA ALA A 247 19.64 -0.50 -10.55
C ALA A 247 18.20 -0.10 -10.84
N VAL A 248 17.56 -0.86 -11.74
CA VAL A 248 16.16 -0.67 -12.12
C VAL A 248 15.45 -2.02 -12.23
N SER A 249 14.13 -2.00 -12.35
CA SER A 249 13.37 -3.18 -12.73
C SER A 249 13.07 -3.14 -14.23
N PHE A 250 13.11 -4.32 -14.87
CA PHE A 250 12.99 -4.44 -16.32
C PHE A 250 12.30 -5.75 -16.68
N GLY A 251 10.97 -5.72 -16.78
CA GLY A 251 10.13 -6.86 -17.13
C GLY A 251 10.15 -8.02 -16.12
N PRO A 252 9.64 -9.22 -16.47
CA PRO A 252 9.08 -9.58 -17.78
C PRO A 252 7.55 -9.40 -17.92
N GLU A 253 6.86 -8.89 -16.88
CA GLU A 253 5.39 -8.84 -16.83
C GLU A 253 4.82 -7.88 -17.89
N HIS A 254 3.61 -8.20 -18.36
CA HIS A 254 2.79 -7.41 -19.27
C HIS A 254 1.37 -7.29 -18.69
N THR A 255 1.15 -6.31 -17.83
CA THR A 255 -0.13 -6.12 -17.12
C THR A 255 -1.28 -5.67 -18.02
N ASP A 256 -0.97 -5.18 -19.22
CA ASP A 256 -1.94 -4.77 -20.25
C ASP A 256 -2.52 -5.94 -21.05
N LEU A 257 -2.00 -7.17 -20.88
CA LEU A 257 -2.52 -8.34 -21.58
C LEU A 257 -3.63 -9.02 -20.77
N PRO A 258 -4.73 -9.42 -21.44
CA PRO A 258 -5.79 -10.15 -20.78
C PRO A 258 -5.29 -11.54 -20.34
N LEU A 259 -5.60 -11.91 -19.10
CA LEU A 259 -5.36 -13.26 -18.61
C LEU A 259 -6.44 -14.22 -19.14
N PRO A 260 -6.06 -15.46 -19.51
CA PRO A 260 -7.04 -16.48 -19.82
C PRO A 260 -7.84 -16.86 -18.57
N GLU A 261 -9.06 -17.38 -18.75
CA GLU A 261 -10.00 -17.68 -17.66
C GLU A 261 -9.42 -18.60 -16.57
N PHE A 262 -8.48 -19.46 -16.91
CA PHE A 262 -7.84 -20.39 -15.97
C PHE A 262 -6.67 -19.80 -15.19
N ALA A 263 -6.18 -18.61 -15.56
CA ALA A 263 -5.01 -17.97 -14.91
C ALA A 263 -5.45 -16.79 -14.03
N GLY A 264 -4.83 -16.72 -12.86
CA GLY A 264 -4.98 -15.60 -11.93
C GLY A 264 -3.95 -14.50 -12.13
N PRO A 265 -4.19 -13.33 -11.52
CA PRO A 265 -3.26 -12.20 -11.57
C PRO A 265 -2.02 -12.46 -10.73
N MET A 266 -1.01 -11.61 -10.92
CA MET A 266 0.21 -11.54 -10.09
C MET A 266 -0.15 -11.56 -8.59
N HIS A 267 0.54 -12.38 -7.82
CA HIS A 267 0.30 -12.65 -6.38
C HIS A 267 -1.07 -13.25 -6.06
N GLY A 268 -1.83 -13.67 -7.07
CA GLY A 268 -3.15 -14.29 -6.91
C GLY A 268 -3.12 -15.82 -6.97
N ALA A 269 -4.27 -16.44 -6.65
CA ALA A 269 -4.44 -17.87 -6.86
C ALA A 269 -4.39 -18.20 -8.35
N ASN A 270 -3.74 -19.32 -8.72
CA ASN A 270 -3.52 -19.74 -10.10
C ASN A 270 -2.76 -18.70 -10.96
N GLU A 271 -1.86 -17.95 -10.35
CA GLU A 271 -1.00 -17.01 -11.08
C GLU A 271 -0.39 -17.68 -12.31
N GLY A 272 -0.48 -17.02 -13.46
CA GLY A 272 -0.04 -17.56 -14.73
C GLY A 272 0.84 -16.57 -15.50
N ALA A 273 1.78 -17.11 -16.29
CA ALA A 273 2.63 -16.31 -17.18
C ALA A 273 2.40 -16.71 -18.64
N ASN A 274 2.43 -15.72 -19.54
CA ASN A 274 2.36 -15.96 -20.97
C ASN A 274 3.72 -16.43 -21.49
N PHE A 275 3.80 -17.69 -21.95
CA PHE A 275 5.06 -18.30 -22.40
C PHE A 275 5.70 -17.59 -23.60
N ASP A 276 4.90 -17.12 -24.56
CA ASP A 276 5.43 -16.41 -25.74
C ASP A 276 6.05 -15.07 -25.31
N LYS A 277 5.46 -14.40 -24.33
CA LYS A 277 6.01 -13.16 -23.74
C LYS A 277 7.28 -13.42 -22.93
N LEU A 278 7.40 -14.55 -22.26
CA LEU A 278 8.67 -14.94 -21.61
C LEU A 278 9.79 -15.19 -22.64
N ILE A 279 9.48 -15.77 -23.79
CA ILE A 279 10.46 -15.94 -24.89
C ILE A 279 10.83 -14.58 -25.50
N GLU A 280 9.88 -13.65 -25.65
CA GLU A 280 10.14 -12.28 -26.09
C GLU A 280 11.04 -11.55 -25.07
N ALA A 281 10.74 -11.67 -23.77
CA ALA A 281 11.55 -11.12 -22.69
C ALA A 281 12.99 -11.63 -22.73
N LEU A 282 13.20 -12.93 -22.98
CA LEU A 282 14.54 -13.50 -23.13
C LEU A 282 15.34 -12.84 -24.26
N LYS A 283 14.71 -12.56 -25.40
CA LYS A 283 15.36 -11.83 -26.52
C LYS A 283 15.73 -10.42 -26.10
N ILE A 284 14.82 -9.73 -25.42
CA ILE A 284 15.05 -8.37 -24.91
C ILE A 284 16.24 -8.37 -23.94
N TYR A 285 16.32 -9.31 -23.00
CA TYR A 285 17.42 -9.40 -22.03
C TYR A 285 18.77 -9.67 -22.69
N ILE A 286 18.82 -10.58 -23.66
CA ILE A 286 20.08 -10.86 -24.39
C ILE A 286 20.57 -9.59 -25.08
N LEU A 287 19.70 -8.89 -25.81
CA LEU A 287 20.07 -7.65 -26.50
C LEU A 287 20.44 -6.53 -25.54
N ALA A 288 19.68 -6.38 -24.44
CA ALA A 288 19.96 -5.38 -23.41
C ALA A 288 21.35 -5.58 -22.79
N LEU A 289 21.70 -6.83 -22.41
CA LEU A 289 23.00 -7.15 -21.85
C LEU A 289 24.15 -6.86 -22.83
N LEU A 290 23.98 -7.15 -24.12
CA LEU A 290 24.98 -6.85 -25.12
C LEU A 290 25.16 -5.34 -25.30
N ARG A 291 24.06 -4.58 -25.40
CA ARG A 291 24.11 -3.12 -25.60
C ARG A 291 24.64 -2.37 -24.35
N LEU A 292 24.33 -2.85 -23.15
CA LEU A 292 24.85 -2.27 -21.91
C LEU A 292 26.38 -2.39 -21.78
N GLN A 293 26.99 -3.38 -22.44
CA GLN A 293 28.46 -3.51 -22.48
C GLN A 293 29.14 -2.51 -23.44
N GLU A 294 28.37 -1.85 -24.28
CA GLU A 294 28.89 -0.90 -25.29
C GLU A 294 28.84 0.56 -24.79
N ILE A 295 28.24 0.82 -23.61
CA ILE A 295 28.12 2.15 -23.05
C ILE A 295 29.04 2.33 -21.83
N GLU A 296 29.46 3.57 -21.56
CA GLU A 296 30.10 3.95 -20.30
C GLU A 296 29.02 4.23 -19.25
N LEU A 297 29.14 3.59 -18.09
CA LEU A 297 28.20 3.66 -16.97
C LEU A 297 28.76 4.43 -15.79
#